data_2bf919010ddd5a7792c8115867b1c896
#
_entry.id   2bf919010ddd5a7792c8115867b1c896
#
_cell.length_a   1.000
_cell.length_b   1.000
_cell.length_c   1.000
_cell.angle_alpha   90.00
_cell.angle_beta   90.00
_cell.angle_gamma   90.00
#
_symmetry.space_group_name_H-M   'P 1'
#
loop_
_entity.id
_entity.type
_entity.pdbx_description
1 polymer ?
#
loop_
_entity_poly.entity_id
_entity_poly.type
_entity_poly.pdbx_seq_one_letter_code
_entity_poly.pdbx_strand_id
1 'polypeptide(L)'
;SAASDVYKRQIHKTALGAELTVAWDYFAATTDCIAALRAQGYLIYVVEQVEGAVMLDEFRPRPGQKYALVFGNEVDGVAQEVVDAADGAIEIPQAGTKHSVNVSVAGGVVLWNFFWQVRPKR
;
A
#
# COMPACT_ATOMS: atom_id res chain seq x y z
N SER A 1 21.21 -2.89 -10.32
CA SER A 1 21.15 -4.32 -10.04
C SER A 1 19.85 -4.92 -10.58
N ALA A 2 19.79 -6.23 -10.70
CA ALA A 2 18.58 -6.91 -11.16
C ALA A 2 17.40 -6.64 -10.23
N ALA A 3 17.63 -6.59 -8.93
CA ALA A 3 16.59 -6.30 -7.96
C ALA A 3 16.04 -4.88 -8.13
N SER A 4 16.92 -3.90 -8.38
CA SER A 4 16.51 -2.52 -8.64
C SER A 4 15.71 -2.39 -9.93
N ASP A 5 16.08 -3.15 -10.97
CA ASP A 5 15.37 -3.12 -12.24
C ASP A 5 13.97 -3.73 -12.11
N VAL A 6 13.84 -4.83 -11.40
CA VAL A 6 12.54 -5.44 -11.12
C VAL A 6 11.67 -4.47 -10.30
N TYR A 7 12.23 -3.86 -9.28
CA TYR A 7 11.56 -2.85 -8.47
C TYR A 7 11.02 -1.72 -9.35
N LYS A 8 11.87 -1.14 -10.21
CA LYS A 8 11.49 0.00 -11.05
C LYS A 8 10.40 -0.34 -12.05
N ARG A 9 10.35 -1.57 -12.54
CA ARG A 9 9.39 -1.99 -13.56
C ARG A 9 8.04 -2.39 -12.99
N GLN A 10 7.99 -2.79 -11.71
CA GLN A 10 6.77 -3.33 -11.10
C GLN A 10 6.01 -2.31 -10.26
N ILE A 11 6.64 -1.19 -9.90
CA ILE A 11 6.02 -0.24 -9.00
C ILE A 11 5.46 0.95 -9.77
N HIS A 12 4.18 1.20 -9.52
CA HIS A 12 3.48 2.38 -10.03
C HIS A 12 3.55 3.47 -8.99
N LYS A 13 3.72 4.71 -9.43
CA LYS A 13 3.75 5.86 -8.54
C LYS A 13 2.66 6.82 -8.96
N THR A 14 1.84 7.23 -8.01
CA THR A 14 0.73 8.15 -8.24
C THR A 14 0.87 9.33 -7.29
N ALA A 15 0.86 10.53 -7.84
CA ALA A 15 0.79 11.74 -7.03
C ALA A 15 -0.69 12.08 -6.83
N LEU A 16 -1.11 12.13 -5.58
CA LEU A 16 -2.47 12.50 -5.21
C LEU A 16 -2.47 13.95 -4.76
N GLY A 17 -2.57 14.84 -5.73
CA GLY A 17 -2.36 16.26 -5.48
C GLY A 17 -0.88 16.57 -5.28
N ALA A 18 -0.57 17.74 -4.74
CA ALA A 18 0.80 18.19 -4.53
C ALA A 18 1.45 17.60 -3.26
N GLU A 19 0.68 17.00 -2.39
CA GLU A 19 1.12 16.69 -1.03
C GLU A 19 1.24 15.21 -0.71
N LEU A 20 0.80 14.34 -1.62
CA LEU A 20 0.80 12.91 -1.33
C LEU A 20 1.31 12.13 -2.54
N THR A 21 2.33 11.30 -2.32
CA THR A 21 2.84 10.36 -3.32
C THR A 21 2.59 8.96 -2.81
N VAL A 22 2.01 8.11 -3.66
CA VAL A 22 1.75 6.71 -3.34
C VAL A 22 2.42 5.84 -4.38
N ALA A 23 3.27 4.94 -3.93
CA ALA A 23 3.80 3.85 -4.75
C ALA A 23 2.98 2.60 -4.45
N TRP A 24 2.68 1.80 -5.46
CA TRP A 24 1.88 0.60 -5.26
C TRP A 24 2.28 -0.47 -6.26
N ASP A 25 2.08 -1.73 -5.88
CA ASP A 25 2.53 -2.86 -6.65
C ASP A 25 1.50 -3.99 -6.52
N TYR A 26 1.16 -4.59 -7.65
CA TYR A 26 0.26 -5.74 -7.71
C TYR A 26 1.00 -7.07 -7.62
N PHE A 27 2.31 -7.05 -7.70
CA PHE A 27 3.11 -8.27 -7.66
C PHE A 27 3.66 -8.48 -6.25
N ALA A 28 4.11 -9.69 -5.97
CA ALA A 28 4.70 -9.97 -4.69
C ALA A 28 5.93 -9.09 -4.46
N ALA A 29 5.87 -8.21 -3.48
CA ALA A 29 7.01 -7.41 -3.09
C ALA A 29 8.03 -8.28 -2.36
N THR A 30 9.29 -7.89 -2.43
CA THR A 30 10.36 -8.54 -1.68
C THR A 30 10.86 -7.60 -0.59
N THR A 31 11.59 -8.15 0.36
CA THR A 31 12.22 -7.34 1.40
C THR A 31 13.23 -6.36 0.82
N ASP A 32 13.85 -6.68 -0.32
CA ASP A 32 14.75 -5.77 -1.02
C ASP A 32 14.00 -4.57 -1.57
N CYS A 33 12.82 -4.79 -2.15
CA CYS A 33 11.95 -3.70 -2.60
C CYS A 33 11.55 -2.80 -1.43
N ILE A 34 11.19 -3.39 -0.32
CA ILE A 34 10.81 -2.65 0.88
C ILE A 34 11.96 -1.77 1.35
N ALA A 35 13.17 -2.32 1.41
CA ALA A 35 14.35 -1.57 1.82
C ALA A 35 14.65 -0.41 0.87
N ALA A 36 14.51 -0.63 -0.43
CA ALA A 36 14.74 0.40 -1.43
C ALA A 36 13.73 1.55 -1.31
N LEU A 37 12.46 1.23 -1.10
CA LEU A 37 11.43 2.25 -0.91
C LEU A 37 11.65 3.02 0.38
N ARG A 38 11.99 2.32 1.45
CA ARG A 38 12.26 2.98 2.74
C ARG A 38 13.43 3.95 2.61
N ALA A 39 14.47 3.58 1.87
CA ALA A 39 15.62 4.45 1.62
C ALA A 39 15.23 5.72 0.86
N GLN A 40 14.13 5.68 0.10
CA GLN A 40 13.60 6.83 -0.61
C GLN A 40 12.59 7.63 0.20
N GLY A 41 12.38 7.29 1.46
CA GLY A 41 11.50 8.03 2.35
C GLY A 41 10.05 7.54 2.39
N TYR A 42 9.77 6.37 1.86
CA TYR A 42 8.42 5.79 1.89
C TYR A 42 8.14 5.09 3.21
N LEU A 43 6.92 5.26 3.71
CA LEU A 43 6.35 4.38 4.73
C LEU A 43 5.65 3.24 4.00
N ILE A 44 5.84 2.04 4.47
CA ILE A 44 5.38 0.82 3.80
C ILE A 44 4.19 0.25 4.55
N TYR A 45 3.07 0.08 3.86
CA TYR A 45 1.88 -0.53 4.43
C TYR A 45 1.43 -1.68 3.55
N VAL A 46 1.19 -2.84 4.17
CA VAL A 46 0.55 -3.95 3.47
C VAL A 46 -0.96 -3.80 3.56
N VAL A 47 -1.66 -4.12 2.49
CA VAL A 47 -3.12 -4.07 2.47
C VAL A 47 -3.61 -5.50 2.58
N GLU A 48 -3.94 -5.90 3.81
CA GLU A 48 -4.28 -7.28 4.12
C GLU A 48 -4.99 -7.36 5.47
N GLN A 49 -5.77 -8.41 5.64
CA GLN A 49 -6.43 -8.69 6.92
C GLN A 49 -5.43 -9.41 7.83
N VAL A 50 -4.75 -8.67 8.66
CA VAL A 50 -3.80 -9.21 9.63
C VAL A 50 -4.06 -8.60 11.00
N GLU A 51 -3.66 -9.31 12.03
CA GLU A 51 -3.78 -8.79 13.40
C GLU A 51 -2.99 -7.48 13.53
N GLY A 52 -3.60 -6.49 14.16
CA GLY A 52 -2.99 -5.19 14.35
C GLY A 52 -3.14 -4.23 13.17
N ALA A 53 -3.83 -4.65 12.10
CA ALA A 53 -4.07 -3.76 10.97
C ALA A 53 -4.97 -2.60 11.36
N VAL A 54 -4.71 -1.43 10.78
CA VAL A 54 -5.57 -0.26 10.92
C VAL A 54 -6.65 -0.34 9.84
N MET A 55 -7.90 -0.13 10.22
CA MET A 55 -8.99 -0.09 9.24
C MET A 55 -8.81 1.12 8.33
N LEU A 56 -9.10 0.95 7.05
CA LEU A 56 -8.89 1.99 6.06
C LEU A 56 -9.61 3.29 6.40
N ASP A 57 -10.83 3.19 6.92
CA ASP A 57 -11.63 4.35 7.31
C ASP A 57 -11.05 5.10 8.51
N GLU A 58 -10.16 4.47 9.26
CA GLU A 58 -9.48 5.08 10.40
C GLU A 58 -8.05 5.52 10.06
N PHE A 59 -7.52 5.10 8.93
CA PHE A 59 -6.18 5.47 8.53
C PHE A 59 -6.13 6.92 8.08
N ARG A 60 -5.14 7.66 8.57
CA ARG A 60 -4.98 9.10 8.28
C ARG A 60 -3.62 9.35 7.64
N PRO A 61 -3.55 9.39 6.30
CA PRO A 61 -2.29 9.73 5.64
C PRO A 61 -1.88 11.18 5.95
N ARG A 62 -0.59 11.37 6.13
CA ARG A 62 -0.03 12.69 6.43
C ARG A 62 0.41 13.38 5.14
N PRO A 63 -0.01 14.64 4.88
CA PRO A 63 0.48 15.39 3.74
C PRO A 63 2.01 15.51 3.77
N GLY A 64 2.63 15.37 2.61
CA GLY A 64 4.08 15.42 2.49
C GLY A 64 4.78 14.08 2.69
N GLN A 65 4.08 13.10 3.23
CA GLN A 65 4.64 11.76 3.41
C GLN A 65 4.45 10.92 2.16
N LYS A 66 5.46 10.13 1.80
CA LYS A 66 5.35 9.15 0.73
C LYS A 66 4.91 7.81 1.32
N TYR A 67 3.95 7.18 0.67
CA TYR A 67 3.42 5.89 1.11
C TYR A 67 3.61 4.84 0.04
N ALA A 68 4.01 3.64 0.45
CA ALA A 68 4.07 2.50 -0.45
C ALA A 68 3.05 1.46 0.03
N LEU A 69 2.20 1.02 -0.88
CA LEU A 69 1.14 0.05 -0.60
C LEU A 69 1.51 -1.27 -1.26
N VAL A 70 1.50 -2.33 -0.48
CA VAL A 70 1.80 -3.67 -0.96
C VAL A 70 0.53 -4.50 -0.90
N PHE A 71 0.09 -4.98 -2.06
CA PHE A 71 -1.09 -5.84 -2.17
C PHE A 71 -0.61 -7.26 -2.42
N GLY A 72 -1.16 -8.21 -1.69
CA GLY A 72 -0.89 -9.61 -1.91
C GLY A 72 -1.70 -10.17 -3.07
N ASN A 73 -1.28 -11.31 -3.59
CA ASN A 73 -2.09 -12.02 -4.57
C ASN A 73 -3.31 -12.66 -3.89
N GLU A 74 -4.28 -13.10 -4.70
CA GLU A 74 -5.55 -13.60 -4.19
C GLU A 74 -5.44 -14.95 -3.48
N VAL A 75 -4.37 -15.70 -3.74
CA VAL A 75 -4.20 -17.05 -3.20
C VAL A 75 -3.36 -17.02 -1.92
N ASP A 76 -2.20 -16.40 -1.98
CA ASP A 76 -1.20 -16.47 -0.90
C ASP A 76 -1.14 -15.21 -0.02
N GLY A 77 -1.74 -14.12 -0.46
CA GLY A 77 -1.64 -12.86 0.25
C GLY A 77 -0.23 -12.27 0.17
N VAL A 78 0.14 -11.49 1.16
CA VAL A 78 1.47 -10.90 1.26
C VAL A 78 2.38 -11.86 2.04
N ALA A 79 3.60 -12.07 1.55
CA ALA A 79 4.56 -12.92 2.23
C ALA A 79 4.83 -12.41 3.65
N GLN A 80 4.97 -13.33 4.60
CA GLN A 80 5.11 -12.97 6.01
C GLN A 80 6.33 -12.08 6.27
N GLU A 81 7.45 -12.34 5.60
CA GLU A 81 8.65 -11.52 5.76
C GLU A 81 8.43 -10.08 5.28
N VAL A 82 7.55 -9.87 4.32
CA VAL A 82 7.20 -8.53 3.85
C VAL A 82 6.29 -7.85 4.88
N VAL A 83 5.32 -8.57 5.43
CA VAL A 83 4.47 -8.06 6.50
C VAL A 83 5.32 -7.64 7.68
N ASP A 84 6.28 -8.46 8.08
CA ASP A 84 7.16 -8.17 9.21
C ASP A 84 8.06 -6.95 8.96
N ALA A 85 8.46 -6.73 7.71
CA ALA A 85 9.31 -5.61 7.34
C ALA A 85 8.53 -4.30 7.13
N ALA A 86 7.22 -4.36 7.00
CA ALA A 86 6.39 -3.19 6.75
C ALA A 86 6.26 -2.31 8.01
N ASP A 87 5.88 -1.07 7.81
CA ASP A 87 5.60 -0.15 8.91
C ASP A 87 4.24 -0.40 9.54
N GLY A 88 3.34 -1.02 8.79
CA GLY A 88 2.03 -1.38 9.30
C GLY A 88 1.19 -2.05 8.24
N ALA A 89 -0.07 -2.27 8.57
CA ALA A 89 -1.04 -2.89 7.67
C ALA A 89 -2.34 -2.09 7.68
N ILE A 90 -3.01 -2.09 6.55
CA ILE A 90 -4.31 -1.45 6.37
C ILE A 90 -5.29 -2.54 5.96
N GLU A 91 -6.42 -2.59 6.63
CA GLU A 91 -7.49 -3.51 6.30
C GLU A 91 -8.66 -2.75 5.70
N ILE A 92 -9.18 -3.23 4.57
CA ILE A 92 -10.37 -2.65 3.95
C ILE A 92 -11.59 -3.28 4.61
N PRO A 93 -12.47 -2.48 5.23
CA PRO A 93 -13.68 -3.03 5.83
C PRO A 93 -14.55 -3.71 4.78
N GLN A 94 -15.00 -4.92 5.08
CA GLN A 94 -15.87 -5.69 4.18
C GLN A 94 -17.11 -6.11 4.94
N ALA A 95 -18.24 -5.57 4.52
CA ALA A 95 -19.50 -5.88 5.14
C ALA A 95 -20.08 -7.16 4.52
N GLY A 96 -20.29 -8.18 5.36
CA GLY A 96 -21.05 -9.36 4.98
C GLY A 96 -20.42 -10.34 4.02
N THR A 97 -19.14 -10.23 3.73
CA THR A 97 -18.46 -11.16 2.85
C THR A 97 -17.19 -11.71 3.49
N LYS A 98 -16.89 -12.98 3.18
CA LYS A 98 -15.67 -13.63 3.64
C LYS A 98 -14.56 -13.61 2.60
N HIS A 99 -14.85 -13.07 1.42
CA HIS A 99 -13.89 -13.05 0.32
C HIS A 99 -13.12 -11.74 0.32
N SER A 100 -11.83 -11.82 0.04
CA SER A 100 -11.02 -10.64 -0.13
C SER A 100 -11.48 -9.85 -1.35
N VAL A 101 -11.37 -8.53 -1.26
CA VAL A 101 -11.64 -7.64 -2.38
C VAL A 101 -10.59 -7.90 -3.46
N ASN A 102 -11.00 -7.91 -4.73
CA ASN A 102 -10.09 -8.02 -5.85
C ASN A 102 -9.00 -6.94 -5.74
N VAL A 103 -7.75 -7.30 -6.03
CA VAL A 103 -6.60 -6.40 -5.84
C VAL A 103 -6.76 -5.08 -6.61
N SER A 104 -7.27 -5.13 -7.84
CA SER A 104 -7.49 -3.90 -8.63
C SER A 104 -8.51 -2.99 -7.97
N VAL A 105 -9.59 -3.57 -7.45
CA VAL A 105 -10.63 -2.82 -6.74
C VAL A 105 -10.07 -2.28 -5.43
N ALA A 106 -9.33 -3.11 -4.69
CA ALA A 106 -8.72 -2.70 -3.43
C ALA A 106 -7.77 -1.52 -3.64
N GLY A 107 -6.94 -1.57 -4.68
CA GLY A 107 -6.03 -0.48 -5.02
C GLY A 107 -6.78 0.83 -5.26
N GLY A 108 -7.84 0.77 -6.05
CA GLY A 108 -8.67 1.94 -6.33
C GLY A 108 -9.32 2.51 -5.07
N VAL A 109 -9.83 1.66 -4.21
CA VAL A 109 -10.48 2.08 -2.96
C VAL A 109 -9.48 2.78 -2.05
N VAL A 110 -8.29 2.22 -1.85
CA VAL A 110 -7.28 2.82 -0.98
C VAL A 110 -6.80 4.15 -1.56
N LEU A 111 -6.51 4.20 -2.86
CA LEU A 111 -6.05 5.43 -3.51
C LEU A 111 -7.10 6.54 -3.43
N TRP A 112 -8.36 6.19 -3.66
CA TRP A 112 -9.46 7.17 -3.54
C TRP A 112 -9.59 7.69 -2.11
N ASN A 113 -9.49 6.79 -1.12
CA ASN A 113 -9.58 7.20 0.28
C ASN A 113 -8.45 8.15 0.64
N PHE A 114 -7.24 7.85 0.22
CA PHE A 114 -6.08 8.72 0.47
C PHE A 114 -6.27 10.08 -0.19
N PHE A 115 -6.66 10.10 -1.46
CA PHE A 115 -6.92 11.34 -2.18
C PHE A 115 -7.97 12.17 -1.46
N TRP A 116 -9.09 11.56 -1.09
CA TRP A 116 -10.19 12.26 -0.43
C TRP A 116 -9.74 12.94 0.85
N GLN A 117 -8.89 12.29 1.61
CA GLN A 117 -8.42 12.83 2.89
C GLN A 117 -7.44 14.00 2.73
N VAL A 118 -6.65 14.02 1.67
CA VAL A 118 -5.63 15.05 1.47
C VAL A 118 -6.03 16.09 0.43
N ARG A 119 -7.22 15.98 -0.15
CA ARG A 119 -7.66 16.93 -1.19
C ARG A 119 -7.69 18.35 -0.64
N PRO A 120 -7.45 19.34 -1.50
CA PRO A 120 -7.57 20.75 -1.08
C PRO A 120 -8.96 21.03 -0.53
N LYS A 121 -9.02 21.72 0.58
CA LYS A 121 -10.30 22.18 1.15
C LYS A 121 -10.75 23.43 0.41
N ARG A 122 -12.02 23.45 0.11
CA ARG A 122 -12.63 24.64 -0.53
C ARG A 122 -12.94 25.68 0.50
#